data_8569e2c4a82f42fdfcb42366fe2b3bc9
#
_entry.id   8569e2c4a82f42fdfcb42366fe2b3bc9
#
_cell.length_a   1.000
_cell.length_b   1.000
_cell.length_c   1.000
_cell.angle_alpha   90.00
_cell.angle_beta   90.00
_cell.angle_gamma   90.00
#
_symmetry.space_group_name_H-M   'P 1'
#
loop_
_entity.id
_entity.type
_entity.pdbx_description
1 polymer ?
#
loop_
_entity_poly.entity_id
_entity_poly.type
_entity_poly.pdbx_seq_one_letter_code
_entity_poly.pdbx_strand_id
1 'polypeptide(L)' 'MVDLKETLHNIAVAIVDSPEQVSVTVNETETSINLTLSVAPEDMGMVIGKGGRIAKAIRMVIKAASTGCSKKVNVDIR' A
#
# COMPACT_ATOMS: atom_id res chain seq x y z
N MET A 1 10.61 11.96 -8.83
CA MET A 1 9.47 11.84 -7.90
C MET A 1 9.00 10.40 -7.84
N VAL A 2 8.78 9.87 -6.66
CA VAL A 2 8.33 8.48 -6.51
C VAL A 2 6.82 8.40 -6.73
N ASP A 3 6.40 7.45 -7.57
CA ASP A 3 4.99 7.16 -7.75
C ASP A 3 4.56 6.19 -6.65
N LEU A 4 3.86 6.71 -5.65
CA LEU A 4 3.45 5.93 -4.49
C LEU A 4 2.47 4.82 -4.84
N LYS A 5 1.59 5.06 -5.82
CA LYS A 5 0.64 4.05 -6.28
C LYS A 5 1.40 2.86 -6.89
N GLU A 6 2.32 3.15 -7.79
CA GLU A 6 3.13 2.11 -8.44
C GLU A 6 4.00 1.37 -7.42
N THR A 7 4.62 2.11 -6.50
CA THR A 7 5.45 1.52 -5.44
C THR A 7 4.64 0.55 -4.59
N LEU A 8 3.46 0.95 -4.15
CA LEU A 8 2.59 0.10 -3.35
C LEU A 8 2.14 -1.12 -4.13
N HIS A 9 1.76 -0.93 -5.40
CA HIS A 9 1.37 -2.03 -6.27
C HIS A 9 2.50 -3.05 -6.42
N ASN A 10 3.72 -2.59 -6.68
CA ASN A 10 4.87 -3.47 -6.86
C ASN A 10 5.20 -4.25 -5.59
N ILE A 11 5.08 -3.63 -4.43
CA ILE A 11 5.30 -4.31 -3.16
C ILE A 11 4.27 -5.43 -2.98
N ALA A 12 3.00 -5.14 -3.22
CA ALA A 12 1.93 -6.12 -3.06
C ALA A 12 2.07 -7.28 -4.04
N VAL A 13 2.37 -6.99 -5.29
CA VAL A 13 2.56 -8.03 -6.32
C VAL A 13 3.69 -9.01 -5.94
N ALA A 14 4.72 -8.52 -5.28
CA ALA A 14 5.84 -9.35 -4.85
C ALA A 14 5.48 -10.29 -3.69
N ILE A 15 4.40 -10.02 -2.98
CA ILE A 15 4.01 -10.77 -1.76
C ILE A 15 2.93 -11.80 -2.05
N VAL A 16 1.96 -11.47 -2.93
CA VAL A 16 0.73 -12.26 -3.09
C VAL A 16 0.90 -13.38 -4.10
N ASP A 17 -0.01 -14.39 -4.01
CA ASP A 17 -0.06 -15.49 -4.96
C ASP A 17 -0.88 -15.14 -6.21
N SER A 18 -1.79 -14.17 -6.11
CA SER A 18 -2.66 -13.75 -7.21
C SER A 18 -2.40 -12.29 -7.57
N PRO A 19 -1.25 -11.98 -8.18
CA PRO A 19 -0.88 -10.60 -8.47
C PRO A 19 -1.84 -9.89 -9.44
N GLU A 20 -2.55 -10.63 -10.28
CA GLU A 20 -3.54 -10.07 -11.20
C GLU A 20 -4.74 -9.47 -10.47
N GLN A 21 -4.95 -9.80 -9.20
CA GLN A 21 -6.04 -9.25 -8.39
C GLN A 21 -5.59 -8.07 -7.51
N VAL A 22 -4.34 -7.68 -7.60
CA VAL A 22 -3.84 -6.53 -6.85
C VAL A 22 -4.36 -5.24 -7.50
N SER A 23 -4.93 -4.38 -6.70
CA SER A 23 -5.45 -3.09 -7.14
C SER A 23 -5.10 -2.01 -6.12
N VAL A 24 -4.65 -0.87 -6.58
CA VAL A 24 -4.37 0.29 -5.74
C VAL A 24 -5.19 1.47 -6.21
N THR A 25 -5.94 2.05 -5.30
CA THR A 25 -6.74 3.25 -5.56
C THR A 25 -6.13 4.43 -4.80
N VAL A 26 -6.07 5.57 -5.46
CA VAL A 26 -5.55 6.80 -4.85
C VAL A 26 -6.68 7.80 -4.70
N ASN A 27 -6.85 8.33 -3.49
CA ASN A 27 -7.77 9.42 -3.23
C ASN A 27 -6.95 10.57 -2.63
N GLU A 28 -6.72 11.60 -3.42
CA GLU A 28 -5.92 12.75 -3.01
C GLU A 28 -6.81 13.93 -2.66
N THR A 29 -6.56 14.51 -1.48
CA THR A 29 -7.20 15.75 -1.05
C THR A 29 -6.15 16.85 -0.96
N GLU A 30 -6.54 18.06 -0.52
CA GLU A 30 -5.61 19.17 -0.35
C GLU A 30 -4.55 18.88 0.72
N THR A 31 -4.90 18.07 1.71
CA THR A 31 -4.03 17.81 2.86
C THR A 31 -3.51 16.39 2.98
N SER A 32 -4.07 15.46 2.19
CA SER A 32 -3.68 14.06 2.31
C SER A 32 -3.74 13.31 1.00
N ILE A 33 -2.99 12.19 0.97
CA ILE A 33 -3.03 11.21 -0.11
C ILE A 33 -3.40 9.88 0.56
N ASN A 34 -4.54 9.33 0.16
CA ASN A 34 -5.04 8.07 0.73
C ASN A 34 -4.92 6.97 -0.32
N LEU A 35 -4.09 5.98 -0.01
CA LEU A 35 -3.88 4.82 -0.87
C LEU A 35 -4.67 3.65 -0.30
N THR A 36 -5.45 3.00 -1.15
CA THR A 36 -6.20 1.81 -0.78
C THR A 36 -5.67 0.63 -1.59
N LEU A 37 -5.12 -0.34 -0.88
CA LEU A 37 -4.63 -1.58 -1.49
C LEU A 37 -5.70 -2.66 -1.37
N SER A 38 -6.03 -3.28 -2.48
CA SER A 38 -6.96 -4.39 -2.53
C SER A 38 -6.26 -5.60 -3.12
N VAL A 39 -6.43 -6.77 -2.50
CA VAL A 39 -5.84 -8.02 -2.96
C VAL A 39 -6.90 -9.12 -2.94
N ALA A 40 -6.60 -10.27 -3.52
CA ALA A 40 -7.49 -11.42 -3.45
C ALA A 40 -7.77 -11.78 -1.99
N PRO A 41 -9.01 -12.20 -1.65
CA PRO A 41 -9.34 -12.57 -0.27
C PRO A 41 -8.39 -13.61 0.34
N GLU A 42 -7.96 -14.58 -0.45
CA GLU A 42 -7.03 -15.61 0.01
C GLU A 42 -5.62 -15.06 0.27
N ASP A 43 -5.30 -13.89 -0.26
CA ASP A 43 -3.98 -13.27 -0.07
C ASP A 43 -3.95 -12.26 1.08
N MET A 44 -5.10 -11.92 1.67
CA MET A 44 -5.17 -10.93 2.74
C MET A 44 -4.27 -11.28 3.92
N GLY A 45 -4.22 -12.56 4.30
CA GLY A 45 -3.38 -13.01 5.39
C GLY A 45 -1.90 -12.77 5.16
N MET A 46 -1.46 -12.90 3.90
CA MET A 46 -0.05 -12.67 3.52
C MET A 46 0.30 -11.19 3.57
N VAL A 47 -0.62 -10.34 3.12
CA VAL A 47 -0.38 -8.89 3.07
C VAL A 47 -0.43 -8.27 4.46
N ILE A 48 -1.30 -8.76 5.32
CA ILE A 48 -1.40 -8.28 6.70
C ILE A 48 -0.27 -8.85 7.54
N GLY A 49 -0.02 -10.16 7.39
CA GLY A 49 1.00 -10.85 8.14
C GLY A 49 0.56 -11.11 9.57
N LYS A 50 1.37 -11.90 10.29
CA LYS A 50 1.08 -12.26 11.67
C LYS A 50 1.18 -11.03 12.57
N GLY A 51 0.11 -10.72 13.28
CA GLY A 51 0.06 -9.55 14.14
C GLY A 51 0.11 -8.22 13.40
N GLY A 52 -0.17 -8.22 12.10
CA GLY A 52 -0.15 -7.00 11.29
C GLY A 52 1.23 -6.53 10.88
N ARG A 53 2.25 -7.36 11.03
CA ARG A 53 3.65 -6.97 10.78
C ARG A 53 3.93 -6.59 9.34
N ILE A 54 3.37 -7.33 8.39
CA ILE A 54 3.60 -7.06 6.96
C ILE A 54 2.91 -5.76 6.58
N ALA A 55 1.65 -5.58 7.00
CA ALA A 55 0.92 -4.35 6.75
C ALA A 55 1.65 -3.14 7.32
N LYS A 56 2.17 -3.26 8.54
CA LYS A 56 2.93 -2.20 9.18
C LYS A 56 4.20 -1.87 8.39
N ALA A 57 4.92 -2.89 7.92
CA ALA A 57 6.12 -2.71 7.12
C ALA A 57 5.80 -2.00 5.79
N ILE A 58 4.71 -2.37 5.14
CA ILE A 58 4.26 -1.73 3.90
C ILE A 58 4.00 -0.24 4.14
N ARG A 59 3.29 0.09 5.22
CA ARG A 59 3.02 1.49 5.58
C ARG A 59 4.31 2.26 5.83
N MET A 60 5.27 1.65 6.49
CA MET A 60 6.56 2.28 6.76
C MET A 60 7.35 2.56 5.48
N VAL A 61 7.35 1.61 4.54
CA VAL A 61 8.03 1.80 3.25
C VAL A 61 7.39 2.93 2.45
N ILE A 62 6.06 2.96 2.38
CA ILE A 62 5.34 4.02 1.67
C ILE A 62 5.59 5.37 2.33
N LYS A 63 5.59 5.43 3.65
CA LYS A 63 5.87 6.66 4.38
C LYS A 63 7.28 7.16 4.10
N ALA A 64 8.26 6.26 4.08
CA ALA A 64 9.63 6.61 3.74
C ALA A 64 9.74 7.11 2.30
N ALA A 65 9.04 6.46 1.37
CA ALA A 65 9.02 6.86 -0.05
C ALA A 65 8.33 8.21 -0.27
N SER A 66 7.49 8.63 0.67
CA SER A 66 6.78 9.92 0.59
C SER A 66 7.55 11.06 1.24
N THR A 67 8.79 10.84 1.65
CA THR A 67 9.64 11.89 2.23
C THR A 67 9.73 13.08 1.28
N GLY A 68 9.45 14.27 1.78
CA GLY A 68 9.41 15.48 0.97
C GLY A 68 8.02 15.82 0.45
N CYS A 69 7.06 14.92 0.59
CA CYS A 69 5.66 15.21 0.27
C CYS A 69 5.07 16.09 1.36
N SER A 70 4.40 17.17 0.98
CA SER A 70 3.79 18.09 1.93
C SER A 70 2.47 17.58 2.50
N LYS A 71 1.92 16.51 1.91
CA LYS A 71 0.65 15.93 2.33
C LYS A 71 0.85 14.71 3.21
N LYS A 72 -0.11 14.47 4.09
CA LYS A 72 -0.13 13.26 4.89
C LYS A 72 -0.48 12.06 4.00
N VAL A 73 0.30 10.99 4.08
CA VAL A 73 0.08 9.79 3.28
C VAL A 73 -0.46 8.69 4.18
N ASN A 74 -1.57 8.11 3.79
CA ASN A 74 -2.22 7.01 4.52
C ASN A 74 -2.34 5.80 3.59
N VAL A 75 -2.18 4.61 4.16
CA VAL A 75 -2.35 3.34 3.44
C VAL A 75 -3.40 2.52 4.16
N ASP A 76 -4.39 2.07 3.39
CA ASP A 76 -5.46 1.19 3.87
C ASP A 76 -5.38 -0.10 3.05
N ILE A 77 -5.55 -1.24 3.71
CA ILE A 77 -5.50 -2.56 3.08
C ILE A 77 -6.85 -3.23 3.24
N ARG A 78 -7.43 -3.64 2.13
CA ARG A 78 -8.77 -4.26 2.09
C ARG A 78 -8.83 -5.52 1.28
#